data_147c10ff63aabaca298edf874a3b41fe
#
_entry.id   147c10ff63aabaca298edf874a3b41fe
#
_cell.length_a   1.000
_cell.length_b   1.000
_cell.length_c   1.000
_cell.angle_alpha   90.00
_cell.angle_beta   90.00
_cell.angle_gamma   90.00
#
_symmetry.space_group_name_H-M   'P 1'
#
loop_
_entity.id
_entity.type
_entity.pdbx_description
1 polymer ?
#
loop_
_entity_poly.entity_id
_entity_poly.type
_entity_poly.pdbx_seq_one_letter_code
_entity_poly.pdbx_strand_id
1 'polypeptide(L)'
;MTQPAPAFRTPRTVAATRYVAPLREGGSLPAIVEADDDGTYVVKFRGAAQGTRALIAEIVAGELARALDLPIPQLAIVELDPQLARSEPDPELQRLLATSAGDNVGLDYLPGALNWEPALPPPDPALAAAIVWFDALVGNMDRTARDRKSVV
;
A
#
# COMPACT_ATOMS: atom_id res chain seq x y z
N MET A 1 -31.21 10.80 -13.15
CA MET A 1 -30.11 11.45 -12.40
C MET A 1 -28.83 10.75 -12.80
N THR A 2 -27.98 11.40 -13.56
CA THR A 2 -26.71 10.84 -14.03
C THR A 2 -25.71 10.97 -12.87
N GLN A 3 -25.29 9.85 -12.29
CA GLN A 3 -24.23 9.83 -11.31
C GLN A 3 -22.95 10.36 -11.99
N PRO A 4 -22.24 11.34 -11.42
CA PRO A 4 -21.00 11.82 -12.03
C PRO A 4 -20.03 10.64 -12.12
N ALA A 5 -19.33 10.56 -13.26
CA ALA A 5 -18.30 9.54 -13.46
C ALA A 5 -17.28 9.58 -12.30
N PRO A 6 -16.82 8.44 -11.82
CA PRO A 6 -15.81 8.39 -10.77
C PRO A 6 -14.58 9.17 -11.24
N ALA A 7 -14.24 10.23 -10.53
CA ALA A 7 -13.06 11.02 -10.85
C ALA A 7 -11.82 10.27 -10.35
N PHE A 8 -11.01 9.78 -11.29
CA PHE A 8 -9.65 9.34 -10.95
C PHE A 8 -8.91 10.53 -10.32
N ARG A 9 -8.47 10.36 -9.09
CA ARG A 9 -7.68 11.38 -8.40
C ARG A 9 -6.21 11.01 -8.54
N THR A 10 -5.39 11.98 -8.92
CA THR A 10 -3.95 11.82 -8.81
C THR A 10 -3.59 11.67 -7.33
N PRO A 11 -2.88 10.60 -6.93
CA PRO A 11 -2.43 10.47 -5.56
C PRO A 11 -1.63 11.71 -5.13
N ARG A 12 -1.83 12.17 -3.89
CA ARG A 12 -1.02 13.28 -3.35
C ARG A 12 0.43 12.87 -3.24
N THR A 13 1.34 13.83 -3.36
CA THR A 13 2.77 13.61 -3.10
C THR A 13 3.11 14.16 -1.71
N VAL A 14 3.84 13.37 -0.94
CA VAL A 14 4.33 13.73 0.40
C VAL A 14 5.80 13.37 0.51
N ALA A 15 6.57 14.10 1.32
CA ALA A 15 7.97 13.79 1.57
C ALA A 15 8.12 12.92 2.84
N ALA A 16 8.86 11.81 2.74
CA ALA A 16 9.18 10.98 3.89
C ALA A 16 10.07 11.76 4.88
N THR A 17 9.66 11.85 6.14
CA THR A 17 10.40 12.54 7.19
C THR A 17 11.09 11.57 8.14
N ARG A 18 10.51 10.39 8.37
CA ARG A 18 11.06 9.39 9.28
C ARG A 18 10.70 7.96 8.85
N TYR A 19 11.70 7.10 8.76
CA TYR A 19 11.52 5.66 8.73
C TYR A 19 11.21 5.14 10.14
N VAL A 20 10.12 4.39 10.31
CA VAL A 20 9.69 3.92 11.64
C VAL A 20 10.07 2.45 11.86
N ALA A 21 9.58 1.55 11.01
CA ALA A 21 9.83 0.11 11.15
C ALA A 21 9.56 -0.65 9.86
N PRO A 22 10.28 -1.75 9.59
CA PRO A 22 9.95 -2.66 8.51
C PRO A 22 8.72 -3.49 8.87
N LEU A 23 7.88 -3.76 7.87
CA LEU A 23 6.84 -4.78 7.94
C LEU A 23 7.41 -6.05 7.31
N ARG A 24 7.72 -7.05 8.14
CA ARG A 24 8.39 -8.29 7.71
C ARG A 24 7.45 -9.29 7.01
N GLU A 25 6.24 -8.87 6.67
CA GLU A 25 5.27 -9.68 5.96
C GLU A 25 5.33 -9.42 4.46
N GLY A 26 5.73 -10.42 3.70
CA GLY A 26 5.81 -10.38 2.23
C GLY A 26 7.21 -10.09 1.69
N GLY A 27 7.48 -10.56 0.47
CA GLY A 27 8.80 -10.49 -0.19
C GLY A 27 9.25 -9.10 -0.66
N SER A 28 8.47 -8.03 -0.41
CA SER A 28 8.78 -6.66 -0.84
C SER A 28 9.30 -5.75 0.27
N LEU A 29 9.41 -6.26 1.52
CA LEU A 29 9.86 -5.50 2.69
C LEU A 29 9.24 -4.09 2.79
N PRO A 30 7.90 -3.97 2.82
CA PRO A 30 7.27 -2.67 3.04
C PRO A 30 7.62 -2.13 4.41
N ALA A 31 7.52 -0.81 4.60
CA ALA A 31 7.81 -0.21 5.88
C ALA A 31 6.80 0.86 6.28
N ILE A 32 6.72 1.12 7.59
CA ILE A 32 6.00 2.26 8.14
C ILE A 32 6.90 3.48 8.07
N VAL A 33 6.39 4.56 7.45
CA VAL A 33 7.11 5.82 7.25
C VAL A 33 6.19 6.97 7.64
N GLU A 34 6.72 7.95 8.36
CA GLU A 34 6.06 9.23 8.60
C GLU A 34 6.43 10.22 7.50
N ALA A 35 5.50 11.12 7.17
CA ALA A 35 5.67 12.12 6.13
C ALA A 35 5.43 13.54 6.63
N ASP A 36 5.72 14.53 5.77
CA ASP A 36 5.67 15.96 6.05
C ASP A 36 4.24 16.54 6.20
N ASP A 37 3.23 15.73 5.90
CA ASP A 37 1.82 16.05 6.13
C ASP A 37 1.26 15.53 7.47
N ASP A 38 2.14 15.17 8.41
CA ASP A 38 1.84 14.49 9.67
C ASP A 38 1.16 13.11 9.49
N GLY A 39 1.14 12.58 8.26
CA GLY A 39 0.61 11.27 7.92
C GLY A 39 1.60 10.14 8.21
N THR A 40 1.05 8.95 8.40
CA THR A 40 1.82 7.71 8.51
C THR A 40 1.39 6.77 7.38
N TYR A 41 2.36 6.17 6.70
CA TYR A 41 2.13 5.38 5.50
C TYR A 41 2.79 4.01 5.59
N VAL A 42 2.15 3.01 5.01
CA VAL A 42 2.82 1.76 4.62
C VAL A 42 3.41 1.96 3.24
N VAL A 43 4.73 2.06 3.15
CA VAL A 43 5.45 2.37 1.92
C VAL A 43 5.99 1.11 1.27
N LYS A 44 5.70 0.95 -0.02
CA LYS A 44 6.30 -0.04 -0.91
C LYS A 44 7.39 0.64 -1.74
N PHE A 45 8.58 0.07 -1.69
CA PHE A 45 9.79 0.70 -2.22
C PHE A 45 10.06 0.33 -3.67
N ARG A 46 10.45 1.34 -4.49
CA ARG A 46 10.82 1.15 -5.89
C ARG A 46 12.07 0.29 -6.08
N GLY A 47 12.97 0.30 -5.09
CA GLY A 47 14.19 -0.51 -5.06
C GLY A 47 13.96 -1.97 -4.65
N ALA A 48 12.74 -2.36 -4.26
CA ALA A 48 12.40 -3.75 -3.96
C ALA A 48 12.45 -4.62 -5.22
N ALA A 49 12.53 -5.94 -5.03
CA ALA A 49 12.70 -6.90 -6.12
C ALA A 49 11.62 -6.83 -7.22
N GLN A 50 10.39 -6.44 -6.89
CA GLN A 50 9.30 -6.28 -7.85
C GLN A 50 9.41 -5.01 -8.70
N GLY A 51 10.20 -4.02 -8.28
CA GLY A 51 10.53 -2.82 -9.03
C GLY A 51 9.35 -1.88 -9.30
N THR A 52 9.61 -0.85 -10.10
CA THR A 52 8.66 0.25 -10.39
C THR A 52 7.36 -0.22 -11.05
N ARG A 53 7.38 -1.31 -11.83
CA ARG A 53 6.16 -1.83 -12.47
C ARG A 53 5.13 -2.30 -11.46
N ALA A 54 5.56 -2.90 -10.36
CA ALA A 54 4.67 -3.31 -9.28
C ALA A 54 4.03 -2.09 -8.61
N LEU A 55 4.78 -1.01 -8.40
CA LEU A 55 4.26 0.24 -7.84
C LEU A 55 3.21 0.89 -8.76
N ILE A 56 3.44 0.88 -10.07
CA ILE A 56 2.44 1.36 -11.05
C ILE A 56 1.17 0.51 -10.97
N ALA A 57 1.30 -0.81 -10.90
CA ALA A 57 0.14 -1.71 -10.76
C ALA A 57 -0.64 -1.45 -9.47
N GLU A 58 0.04 -1.19 -8.36
CA GLU A 58 -0.60 -0.82 -7.08
C GLU A 58 -1.42 0.47 -7.21
N ILE A 59 -0.86 1.51 -7.83
CA ILE A 59 -1.58 2.77 -8.04
C ILE A 59 -2.80 2.54 -8.94
N VAL A 60 -2.63 1.87 -10.07
CA VAL A 60 -3.73 1.63 -11.02
C VAL A 60 -4.84 0.79 -10.39
N ALA A 61 -4.48 -0.32 -9.73
CA ALA A 61 -5.45 -1.17 -9.06
C ALA A 61 -6.14 -0.45 -7.89
N GLY A 62 -5.39 0.31 -7.10
CA GLY A 62 -5.93 1.06 -5.99
C GLY A 62 -6.90 2.17 -6.42
N GLU A 63 -6.55 2.95 -7.43
CA GLU A 63 -7.46 3.99 -7.93
C GLU A 63 -8.69 3.38 -8.63
N LEU A 64 -8.54 2.23 -9.28
CA LEU A 64 -9.67 1.49 -9.84
C LEU A 64 -10.60 0.96 -8.72
N ALA A 65 -10.06 0.40 -7.66
CA ALA A 65 -10.84 -0.04 -6.50
C ALA A 65 -11.62 1.12 -5.89
N ARG A 66 -10.98 2.28 -5.73
CA ARG A 66 -11.63 3.51 -5.23
C ARG A 66 -12.74 3.98 -6.15
N ALA A 67 -12.52 3.95 -7.47
CA ALA A 67 -13.54 4.32 -8.46
C ALA A 67 -14.76 3.38 -8.47
N LEU A 68 -14.60 2.17 -7.93
CA LEU A 68 -15.63 1.16 -7.73
C LEU A 68 -16.22 1.17 -6.29
N ASP A 69 -15.92 2.21 -5.52
CA ASP A 69 -16.37 2.36 -4.13
C ASP A 69 -15.94 1.22 -3.19
N LEU A 70 -14.86 0.53 -3.53
CA LEU A 70 -14.27 -0.45 -2.61
C LEU A 70 -13.48 0.27 -1.50
N PRO A 71 -13.62 -0.16 -0.24
CA PRO A 71 -12.90 0.43 0.88
C PRO A 71 -11.41 0.06 0.79
N ILE A 72 -10.60 1.04 0.42
CA ILE A 72 -9.13 0.91 0.42
C ILE A 72 -8.51 2.13 1.11
N PRO A 73 -7.35 1.99 1.75
CA PRO A 73 -6.58 3.13 2.24
C PRO A 73 -6.26 4.11 1.13
N GLN A 74 -6.11 5.38 1.46
CA GLN A 74 -5.70 6.36 0.46
C GLN A 74 -4.28 6.08 -0.01
N LEU A 75 -4.06 6.25 -1.32
CA LEU A 75 -2.76 6.16 -1.93
C LEU A 75 -2.06 7.51 -1.91
N ALA A 76 -0.75 7.49 -1.71
CA ALA A 76 0.13 8.63 -1.84
C ALA A 76 1.40 8.26 -2.61
N ILE A 77 1.99 9.23 -3.27
CA ILE A 77 3.36 9.14 -3.73
C ILE A 77 4.24 9.63 -2.57
N VAL A 78 5.11 8.77 -2.08
CA VAL A 78 6.02 9.09 -0.98
C VAL A 78 7.42 9.30 -1.54
N GLU A 79 7.86 10.55 -1.53
CA GLU A 79 9.22 10.91 -1.95
C GLU A 79 10.20 10.59 -0.82
N LEU A 80 11.19 9.77 -1.12
CA LEU A 80 12.21 9.33 -0.18
C LEU A 80 13.53 10.04 -0.43
N ASP A 81 14.01 10.79 0.57
CA ASP A 81 15.38 11.33 0.57
C ASP A 81 16.38 10.20 0.87
N PRO A 82 17.43 10.00 0.05
CA PRO A 82 18.46 8.99 0.29
C PRO A 82 19.19 9.18 1.63
N GLN A 83 19.12 10.36 2.24
CA GLN A 83 19.72 10.59 3.56
C GLN A 83 19.04 9.78 4.68
N LEU A 84 17.75 9.46 4.54
CA LEU A 84 17.04 8.60 5.48
C LEU A 84 17.67 7.21 5.62
N ALA A 85 18.33 6.71 4.57
CA ALA A 85 19.05 5.45 4.61
C ALA A 85 20.26 5.48 5.56
N ARG A 86 20.85 6.64 5.83
CA ARG A 86 22.08 6.76 6.63
C ARG A 86 21.88 6.43 8.11
N SER A 87 20.66 6.57 8.62
CA SER A 87 20.32 6.31 10.01
C SER A 87 19.88 4.86 10.24
N GLU A 88 19.72 4.06 9.18
CA GLU A 88 19.29 2.67 9.27
C GLU A 88 20.47 1.75 9.61
N PRO A 89 20.43 1.03 10.76
CA PRO A 89 21.52 0.14 11.17
C PRO A 89 21.55 -1.19 10.40
N ASP A 90 20.41 -1.65 9.86
CA ASP A 90 20.35 -2.88 9.08
C ASP A 90 20.87 -2.65 7.66
N PRO A 91 21.97 -3.31 7.23
CA PRO A 91 22.56 -3.08 5.92
C PRO A 91 21.66 -3.43 4.75
N GLU A 92 20.72 -4.37 4.90
CA GLU A 92 19.76 -4.74 3.86
C GLU A 92 18.74 -3.63 3.68
N LEU A 93 18.17 -3.14 4.76
CA LEU A 93 17.23 -2.03 4.77
C LEU A 93 17.90 -0.73 4.32
N GLN A 94 19.13 -0.45 4.78
CA GLN A 94 19.90 0.70 4.34
C GLN A 94 20.08 0.70 2.81
N ARG A 95 20.42 -0.45 2.23
CA ARG A 95 20.55 -0.60 0.78
C ARG A 95 19.23 -0.40 0.06
N LEU A 96 18.14 -0.99 0.59
CA LEU A 96 16.79 -0.82 0.05
C LEU A 96 16.38 0.65 0.02
N LEU A 97 16.54 1.37 1.11
CA LEU A 97 16.23 2.80 1.21
C LEU A 97 17.08 3.62 0.24
N ALA A 98 18.38 3.36 0.17
CA ALA A 98 19.29 4.07 -0.73
C ALA A 98 18.93 3.86 -2.22
N THR A 99 18.50 2.65 -2.60
CA THR A 99 18.07 2.33 -3.98
C THR A 99 16.64 2.79 -4.28
N SER A 100 15.92 3.24 -3.26
CA SER A 100 14.51 3.69 -3.36
C SER A 100 14.38 5.21 -3.32
N ALA A 101 15.47 5.96 -3.45
CA ALA A 101 15.43 7.43 -3.53
C ALA A 101 14.44 7.91 -4.61
N GLY A 102 13.67 8.97 -4.30
CA GLY A 102 12.59 9.49 -5.14
C GLY A 102 11.25 8.85 -4.85
N ASP A 103 10.40 8.72 -5.86
CA ASP A 103 8.99 8.34 -5.75
C ASP A 103 8.79 6.86 -5.39
N ASN A 104 8.01 6.62 -4.35
CA ASN A 104 7.55 5.31 -3.88
C ASN A 104 6.03 5.36 -3.69
N VAL A 105 5.39 4.22 -3.44
CA VAL A 105 3.94 4.16 -3.19
C VAL A 105 3.67 3.93 -1.71
N GLY A 106 2.91 4.83 -1.12
CA GLY A 106 2.39 4.75 0.24
C GLY A 106 0.89 4.49 0.26
N LEU A 107 0.45 3.70 1.23
CA LEU A 107 -0.94 3.58 1.62
C LEU A 107 -1.09 4.13 3.03
N ASP A 108 -2.14 4.92 3.28
CA ASP A 108 -2.43 5.41 4.64
C ASP A 108 -2.37 4.25 5.62
N TYR A 109 -1.58 4.40 6.68
CA TYR A 109 -1.50 3.41 7.74
C TYR A 109 -2.80 3.42 8.55
N LEU A 110 -3.39 2.24 8.73
CA LEU A 110 -4.63 2.06 9.50
C LEU A 110 -4.28 1.50 10.89
N PRO A 111 -4.25 2.34 11.93
CA PRO A 111 -3.94 1.88 13.28
C PRO A 111 -4.98 0.85 13.76
N GLY A 112 -4.50 -0.29 14.25
CA GLY A 112 -5.37 -1.35 14.76
C GLY A 112 -6.02 -2.23 13.70
N ALA A 113 -5.69 -2.06 12.43
CA ALA A 113 -6.13 -3.00 11.39
C ALA A 113 -5.59 -4.40 11.68
N LEU A 114 -6.49 -5.38 11.62
CA LEU A 114 -6.15 -6.79 11.83
C LEU A 114 -6.40 -7.57 10.54
N ASN A 115 -5.61 -8.61 10.34
CA ASN A 115 -5.92 -9.58 9.29
C ASN A 115 -7.24 -10.28 9.62
N TRP A 116 -8.12 -10.37 8.63
CA TRP A 116 -9.35 -11.13 8.82
C TRP A 116 -9.05 -12.61 9.02
N GLU A 117 -9.67 -13.20 10.04
CA GLU A 117 -9.58 -14.62 10.34
C GLU A 117 -10.99 -15.24 10.39
N PRO A 118 -11.14 -16.55 10.08
CA PRO A 118 -12.44 -17.22 10.13
C PRO A 118 -13.14 -17.19 11.49
N ALA A 119 -12.40 -16.89 12.57
CA ALA A 119 -12.97 -16.72 13.92
C ALA A 119 -13.62 -15.34 14.12
N LEU A 120 -13.36 -14.39 13.22
CA LEU A 120 -14.00 -13.06 13.23
C LEU A 120 -15.35 -13.10 12.53
N PRO A 121 -16.27 -12.16 12.84
CA PRO A 121 -17.51 -12.04 12.10
C PRO A 121 -17.25 -11.97 10.59
N PRO A 122 -18.05 -12.65 9.76
CA PRO A 122 -17.89 -12.59 8.32
C PRO A 122 -18.10 -11.14 7.83
N PRO A 123 -17.37 -10.71 6.80
CA PRO A 123 -17.61 -9.43 6.15
C PRO A 123 -19.02 -9.42 5.51
N ASP A 124 -19.52 -8.22 5.21
CA ASP A 124 -20.75 -8.10 4.43
C ASP A 124 -20.65 -8.93 3.15
N PRO A 125 -21.65 -9.79 2.82
CA PRO A 125 -21.58 -10.66 1.66
C PRO A 125 -21.45 -9.92 0.32
N ALA A 126 -22.04 -8.73 0.20
CA ALA A 126 -21.95 -7.93 -1.01
C ALA A 126 -20.52 -7.35 -1.17
N LEU A 127 -19.94 -6.87 -0.08
CA LEU A 127 -18.55 -6.42 -0.06
C LEU A 127 -17.59 -7.57 -0.38
N ALA A 128 -17.77 -8.73 0.25
CA ALA A 128 -16.94 -9.91 -0.01
C ALA A 128 -17.00 -10.33 -1.49
N ALA A 129 -18.20 -10.36 -2.09
CA ALA A 129 -18.37 -10.67 -3.50
C ALA A 129 -17.70 -9.63 -4.41
N ALA A 130 -17.82 -8.33 -4.09
CA ALA A 130 -17.19 -7.26 -4.84
C ALA A 130 -15.66 -7.35 -4.79
N ILE A 131 -15.08 -7.67 -3.63
CA ILE A 131 -13.63 -7.88 -3.47
C ILE A 131 -13.15 -9.05 -4.31
N VAL A 132 -13.84 -10.21 -4.24
CA VAL A 132 -13.46 -11.41 -5.03
C VAL A 132 -13.55 -11.13 -6.52
N TRP A 133 -14.59 -10.44 -6.96
CA TRP A 133 -14.73 -10.01 -8.35
C TRP A 133 -13.60 -9.06 -8.77
N PHE A 134 -13.27 -8.10 -7.92
CA PHE A 134 -12.18 -7.15 -8.17
C PHE A 134 -10.82 -7.85 -8.25
N ASP A 135 -10.53 -8.76 -7.31
CA ASP A 135 -9.30 -9.56 -7.33
C ASP A 135 -9.15 -10.33 -8.66
N ALA A 136 -10.24 -10.92 -9.14
CA ALA A 136 -10.25 -11.60 -10.44
C ALA A 136 -10.02 -10.63 -11.61
N LEU A 137 -10.62 -9.42 -11.55
CA LEU A 137 -10.48 -8.40 -12.59
C LEU A 137 -9.04 -7.92 -12.73
N VAL A 138 -8.36 -7.65 -11.61
CA VAL A 138 -6.97 -7.13 -11.62
C VAL A 138 -5.91 -8.24 -11.61
N GLY A 139 -6.31 -9.49 -11.58
CA GLY A 139 -5.40 -10.64 -11.52
C GLY A 139 -4.62 -10.71 -10.19
N ASN A 140 -5.24 -10.31 -9.08
CA ASN A 140 -4.61 -10.35 -7.77
C ASN A 140 -4.41 -11.80 -7.30
N MET A 141 -3.17 -12.27 -7.33
CA MET A 141 -2.79 -13.62 -6.89
C MET A 141 -2.45 -13.68 -5.38
N ASP A 142 -2.36 -12.54 -4.72
CA ASP A 142 -1.86 -12.44 -3.34
C ASP A 142 -2.92 -12.77 -2.28
N ARG A 143 -4.21 -12.77 -2.65
CA ARG A 143 -5.29 -13.12 -1.73
C ARG A 143 -5.58 -14.61 -1.77
N THR A 144 -4.73 -15.37 -1.10
CA THR A 144 -4.90 -16.82 -0.96
C THR A 144 -5.33 -17.19 0.45
N ALA A 145 -5.76 -18.45 0.66
CA ALA A 145 -6.08 -18.97 1.99
C ALA A 145 -4.90 -18.94 2.97
N ARG A 146 -3.66 -18.79 2.46
CA ARG A 146 -2.44 -18.68 3.26
C ARG A 146 -2.05 -17.25 3.55
N ASP A 147 -2.29 -16.34 2.60
CA ASP A 147 -2.01 -14.90 2.72
C ASP A 147 -3.31 -14.15 2.98
N ARG A 148 -3.73 -14.16 4.24
CA ARG A 148 -4.94 -13.48 4.72
C ARG A 148 -4.65 -12.00 4.87
N LYS A 149 -4.57 -11.28 3.74
CA LYS A 149 -4.42 -9.83 3.78
C LYS A 149 -5.73 -9.20 4.23
N SER A 150 -5.59 -8.25 5.15
CA SER A 150 -6.66 -7.54 5.83
C SER A 150 -7.78 -7.12 4.89
N VAL A 151 -8.98 -7.52 5.26
CA VAL A 151 -10.21 -6.84 4.84
C VAL A 151 -10.58 -5.97 6.04
N VAL A 152 -10.43 -4.67 5.91
CA VAL A 152 -10.84 -3.71 6.92
C VAL A 152 -12.36 -3.62 6.91
#